data_a8c5bea976d389a6f562f7d1244eb73a
#
_entry.id   a8c5bea976d389a6f562f7d1244eb73a
#
_cell.length_a   1.000
_cell.length_b   1.000
_cell.length_c   1.000
_cell.angle_alpha   90.00
_cell.angle_beta   90.00
_cell.angle_gamma   90.00
#
_symmetry.space_group_name_H-M   'P 1'
#
loop_
_entity.id
_entity.type
_entity.pdbx_description
1 polymer ?
#
loop_
_entity_poly.entity_id
_entity_poly.type
_entity_poly.pdbx_seq_one_letter_code
_entity_poly.pdbx_strand_id
1 'polypeptide(L)'
;MILLDTHALVWLVAEPKRLSPPASAAIERARHADGIGIAAITLWELAVLFHRGHLRAHGTTEASVRLVIESSGVSVKHSTPEIAALAAQFPGDFPRDPADRLIGATARAEGLALVTRDKSIRASKLVKTIW
;
A
#
# COMPACT_ATOMS: atom_id res chain seq x y z
N MET A 1 9.74 -2.71 9.54
CA MET A 1 9.01 -2.75 8.25
C MET A 1 7.99 -1.61 8.21
N ILE A 2 7.75 -1.06 7.04
CA ILE A 2 6.64 -0.13 6.77
C ILE A 2 5.74 -0.72 5.71
N LEU A 3 4.49 -0.27 5.65
CA LEU A 3 3.51 -0.67 4.64
C LEU A 3 3.33 0.46 3.63
N LEU A 4 3.22 0.13 2.35
CA LEU A 4 2.89 1.12 1.31
C LEU A 4 1.43 0.97 0.92
N ASP A 5 0.72 2.09 0.72
CA ASP A 5 -0.54 2.02 0.02
C ASP A 5 -0.30 1.80 -1.48
N THR A 6 -1.35 1.51 -2.22
CA THR A 6 -1.22 1.16 -3.64
C THR A 6 -0.57 2.29 -4.46
N HIS A 7 -0.97 3.54 -4.22
CA HIS A 7 -0.41 4.66 -4.97
C HIS A 7 1.07 4.90 -4.63
N ALA A 8 1.45 4.76 -3.36
CA ALA A 8 2.85 4.88 -2.96
C ALA A 8 3.72 3.83 -3.66
N LEU A 9 3.23 2.59 -3.78
CA LEU A 9 3.93 1.54 -4.52
C LEU A 9 4.03 1.88 -6.02
N VAL A 10 2.94 2.33 -6.62
CA VAL A 10 2.93 2.73 -8.03
C VAL A 10 3.94 3.83 -8.30
N TRP A 11 3.96 4.87 -7.47
CA TRP A 11 4.92 5.96 -7.63
C TRP A 11 6.36 5.51 -7.38
N LEU A 12 6.57 4.63 -6.42
CA LEU A 12 7.91 4.09 -6.17
C LEU A 12 8.49 3.42 -7.42
N VAL A 13 7.66 2.68 -8.15
CA VAL A 13 8.08 1.93 -9.35
C VAL A 13 8.07 2.80 -10.60
N ALA A 14 7.03 3.59 -10.81
CA ALA A 14 6.81 4.30 -12.08
C ALA A 14 7.19 5.79 -12.05
N GLU A 15 7.00 6.47 -10.92
CA GLU A 15 7.19 7.91 -10.79
C GLU A 15 7.74 8.29 -9.42
N PRO A 16 9.00 7.88 -9.07
CA PRO A 16 9.54 8.10 -7.73
C PRO A 16 9.53 9.56 -7.26
N LYS A 17 9.57 10.50 -8.19
CA LYS A 17 9.53 11.94 -7.89
C LYS A 17 8.21 12.40 -7.25
N ARG A 18 7.15 11.61 -7.35
CA ARG A 18 5.87 11.91 -6.73
C ARG A 18 5.83 11.56 -5.24
N LEU A 19 6.77 10.76 -4.77
CA LEU A 19 6.91 10.50 -3.34
C LEU A 19 7.45 11.75 -2.65
N SER A 20 6.90 12.07 -1.46
CA SER A 20 7.43 13.15 -0.66
C SER A 20 8.83 12.80 -0.14
N PRO A 21 9.67 13.80 0.23
CA PRO A 21 10.97 13.52 0.83
C PRO A 21 10.89 12.61 2.07
N PRO A 22 9.96 12.82 3.03
CA PRO A 22 9.82 11.89 4.15
C PRO A 22 9.44 10.47 3.73
N ALA A 23 8.55 10.32 2.73
CA ALA A 23 8.15 9.01 2.22
C ALA A 23 9.33 8.29 1.56
N SER A 24 10.07 8.98 0.68
CA SER A 24 11.26 8.41 0.04
C SER A 24 12.31 7.98 1.06
N ALA A 25 12.58 8.82 2.06
CA ALA A 25 13.54 8.51 3.11
C ALA A 25 13.12 7.31 3.95
N ALA A 26 11.84 7.21 4.31
CA ALA A 26 11.31 6.09 5.08
C ALA A 26 11.41 4.77 4.30
N ILE A 27 11.09 4.78 3.01
CA ILE A 27 11.20 3.62 2.14
C ILE A 27 12.65 3.16 2.05
N GLU A 28 13.57 4.08 1.84
CA GLU A 28 14.99 3.75 1.72
C GLU A 28 15.54 3.14 3.02
N ARG A 29 15.19 3.73 4.17
CA ARG A 29 15.58 3.16 5.47
C ARG A 29 15.01 1.76 5.68
N ALA A 30 13.73 1.57 5.34
CA ALA A 30 13.07 0.28 5.52
C ALA A 30 13.69 -0.81 4.64
N ARG A 31 14.10 -0.48 3.41
CA ARG A 31 14.79 -1.42 2.52
C ARG A 31 16.08 -1.98 3.12
N HIS A 32 16.79 -1.15 3.86
CA HIS A 32 18.04 -1.55 4.50
C HIS A 32 17.87 -2.14 5.91
N ALA A 33 16.64 -2.29 6.36
CA ALA A 33 16.29 -2.86 7.65
C ALA A 33 15.28 -4.01 7.49
N ASP A 34 14.06 -3.80 7.97
CA ASP A 34 13.05 -4.87 8.02
C ASP A 34 12.25 -5.04 6.72
N GLY A 35 12.47 -4.16 5.74
CA GLY A 35 11.82 -4.25 4.44
C GLY A 35 10.54 -3.43 4.31
N ILE A 36 9.95 -3.50 3.14
CA ILE A 36 8.70 -2.83 2.80
C ILE A 36 7.64 -3.86 2.44
N GLY A 37 6.42 -3.61 2.89
CA GLY A 37 5.29 -4.50 2.64
C GLY A 37 4.14 -3.81 1.96
N ILE A 38 3.23 -4.60 1.44
CA ILE A 38 1.92 -4.18 0.91
C ILE A 38 0.84 -5.10 1.45
N ALA A 39 -0.38 -4.59 1.55
CA ALA A 39 -1.53 -5.43 1.85
C ALA A 39 -1.90 -6.28 0.63
N ALA A 40 -2.44 -7.47 0.86
CA ALA A 40 -2.84 -8.38 -0.23
C ALA A 40 -3.80 -7.72 -1.23
N ILE A 41 -4.70 -6.84 -0.77
CA ILE A 41 -5.65 -6.15 -1.64
C ILE A 41 -4.95 -5.26 -2.69
N THR A 42 -3.74 -4.79 -2.41
CA THR A 42 -2.97 -4.00 -3.37
C THR A 42 -2.68 -4.78 -4.65
N LEU A 43 -2.55 -6.10 -4.58
CA LEU A 43 -2.38 -6.94 -5.78
C LEU A 43 -3.57 -6.78 -6.72
N TRP A 44 -4.79 -6.80 -6.19
CA TRP A 44 -5.99 -6.62 -6.98
C TRP A 44 -6.09 -5.19 -7.54
N GLU A 45 -5.78 -4.19 -6.74
CA GLU A 45 -5.80 -2.79 -7.21
C GLU A 45 -4.79 -2.58 -8.35
N LEU A 46 -3.59 -3.14 -8.26
CA LEU A 46 -2.61 -3.11 -9.35
C LEU A 46 -3.16 -3.77 -10.62
N ALA A 47 -3.77 -4.95 -10.47
CA ALA A 47 -4.35 -5.67 -11.60
C ALA A 47 -5.45 -4.84 -12.29
N VAL A 48 -6.28 -4.15 -11.52
CA VAL A 48 -7.31 -3.24 -12.06
C VAL A 48 -6.66 -2.09 -12.82
N LEU A 49 -5.62 -1.47 -12.27
CA LEU A 49 -4.91 -0.36 -12.92
C LEU A 49 -4.31 -0.79 -14.27
N PHE A 50 -3.68 -1.95 -14.32
CA PHE A 50 -3.14 -2.48 -15.58
C PHE A 50 -4.26 -2.84 -16.57
N HIS A 51 -5.29 -3.54 -16.10
CA HIS A 51 -6.40 -3.98 -16.96
C HIS A 51 -7.15 -2.79 -17.58
N ARG A 52 -7.32 -1.70 -16.85
CA ARG A 52 -7.99 -0.48 -17.33
C ARG A 52 -7.06 0.46 -18.10
N GLY A 53 -5.80 0.10 -18.29
CA GLY A 53 -4.83 0.92 -19.02
C GLY A 53 -4.34 2.15 -18.27
N HIS A 54 -4.56 2.24 -16.95
CA HIS A 54 -4.03 3.34 -16.12
C HIS A 54 -2.53 3.19 -15.85
N LEU A 55 -2.02 1.98 -15.98
CA LEU A 55 -0.59 1.66 -15.96
C LEU A 55 -0.25 0.91 -17.24
N ARG A 56 0.96 1.17 -17.76
CA ARG A 56 1.45 0.49 -18.95
C ARG A 56 1.80 -0.96 -18.62
N ALA A 57 1.07 -1.90 -19.21
CA ALA A 57 1.29 -3.33 -19.04
C ALA A 57 2.54 -3.80 -19.80
N HIS A 58 3.22 -4.79 -19.23
CA HIS A 58 4.31 -5.52 -19.83
C HIS A 58 3.89 -6.99 -19.95
N GLY A 59 3.26 -7.34 -21.08
CA GLY A 59 2.66 -8.65 -21.29
C GLY A 59 1.25 -8.73 -20.70
N THR A 60 0.93 -9.84 -20.05
CA THR A 60 -0.39 -10.04 -19.42
C THR A 60 -0.54 -9.18 -18.16
N THR A 61 -1.78 -9.01 -17.70
CA THR A 61 -2.06 -8.35 -16.41
C THR A 61 -1.33 -9.04 -15.28
N GLU A 62 -1.38 -10.38 -15.21
CA GLU A 62 -0.67 -11.13 -14.18
C GLU A 62 0.84 -10.87 -14.24
N ALA A 63 1.45 -10.96 -15.42
CA ALA A 63 2.88 -10.72 -15.58
C ALA A 63 3.28 -9.30 -15.18
N SER A 64 2.43 -8.31 -15.45
CA SER A 64 2.67 -6.91 -15.10
C SER A 64 2.62 -6.71 -13.59
N VAL A 65 1.64 -7.29 -12.89
CA VAL A 65 1.57 -7.25 -11.43
C VAL A 65 2.80 -7.93 -10.81
N ARG A 66 3.15 -9.11 -11.30
CA ARG A 66 4.31 -9.86 -10.82
C ARG A 66 5.60 -9.05 -10.97
N LEU A 67 5.76 -8.35 -12.09
CA LEU A 67 6.93 -7.50 -12.33
C LEU A 67 7.04 -6.35 -11.31
N VAL A 68 5.91 -5.73 -10.95
CA VAL A 68 5.89 -4.68 -9.91
C VAL A 68 6.38 -5.24 -8.58
N ILE A 69 5.87 -6.41 -8.17
CA ILE A 69 6.26 -7.03 -6.90
C ILE A 69 7.74 -7.40 -6.90
N GLU A 70 8.22 -8.02 -7.95
CA GLU A 70 9.61 -8.44 -8.06
C GLU A 70 10.58 -7.24 -8.10
N SER A 71 10.26 -6.21 -8.90
CA SER A 71 11.15 -5.07 -9.06
C SER A 71 11.18 -4.16 -7.83
N SER A 72 10.08 -4.06 -7.10
CA SER A 72 10.01 -3.25 -5.87
C SER A 72 10.57 -3.95 -4.64
N GLY A 73 10.60 -5.28 -4.65
CA GLY A 73 11.06 -6.08 -3.52
C GLY A 73 10.12 -6.07 -2.32
N VAL A 74 8.83 -5.72 -2.52
CA VAL A 74 7.86 -5.69 -1.43
C VAL A 74 7.44 -7.08 -1.00
N SER A 75 7.13 -7.23 0.30
CA SER A 75 6.50 -8.43 0.85
C SER A 75 4.98 -8.23 0.87
N VAL A 76 4.24 -9.27 0.51
CA VAL A 76 2.78 -9.22 0.55
C VAL A 76 2.29 -9.72 1.91
N LYS A 77 1.50 -8.88 2.60
CA LYS A 77 0.89 -9.21 3.88
C LYS A 77 -0.49 -9.83 3.65
N HIS A 78 -0.70 -11.04 4.15
CA HIS A 78 -1.98 -11.73 4.04
C HIS A 78 -3.09 -11.01 4.79
N SER A 79 -4.32 -11.12 4.30
CA SER A 79 -5.50 -10.76 5.05
C SER A 79 -5.79 -11.86 6.08
N THR A 80 -5.93 -11.44 7.34
CA THR A 80 -6.22 -12.35 8.47
C THR A 80 -7.61 -12.05 9.00
N PRO A 81 -8.19 -12.94 9.85
CA PRO A 81 -9.46 -12.62 10.52
C PRO A 81 -9.41 -11.33 11.32
N GLU A 82 -8.28 -11.04 11.97
CA GLU A 82 -8.08 -9.77 12.68
C GLU A 82 -8.15 -8.57 11.74
N ILE A 83 -7.44 -8.61 10.62
CA ILE A 83 -7.45 -7.53 9.62
C ILE A 83 -8.86 -7.32 9.05
N ALA A 84 -9.54 -8.40 8.71
CA ALA A 84 -10.91 -8.34 8.19
C ALA A 84 -11.87 -7.69 9.20
N ALA A 85 -11.79 -8.09 10.46
CA ALA A 85 -12.61 -7.53 11.52
C ALA A 85 -12.33 -6.05 11.74
N LEU A 86 -11.05 -5.64 11.83
CA LEU A 86 -10.67 -4.25 11.97
C LEU A 86 -11.18 -3.40 10.81
N ALA A 87 -11.02 -3.88 9.58
CA ALA A 87 -11.49 -3.17 8.39
C ALA A 87 -13.00 -2.93 8.42
N ALA A 88 -13.76 -3.95 8.82
CA ALA A 88 -15.21 -3.86 8.95
C ALA A 88 -15.64 -2.91 10.07
N GLN A 89 -14.88 -2.81 11.14
CA GLN A 89 -15.19 -2.04 12.34
C GLN A 89 -14.66 -0.61 12.31
N PHE A 90 -13.86 -0.22 11.33
CA PHE A 90 -13.35 1.15 11.23
C PHE A 90 -14.52 2.14 11.18
N PRO A 91 -14.42 3.25 11.92
CA PRO A 91 -15.51 4.22 12.01
C PRO A 91 -15.81 4.91 10.69
N GLY A 92 -16.95 5.59 10.60
CA GLY A 92 -17.43 6.20 9.37
C GLY A 92 -16.60 7.39 8.87
N ASP A 93 -15.72 7.95 9.70
CA ASP A 93 -14.79 9.02 9.32
C ASP A 93 -13.51 8.50 8.67
N PHE A 94 -13.26 7.19 8.72
CA PHE A 94 -12.23 6.57 7.89
C PHE A 94 -12.78 6.33 6.47
N PRO A 95 -11.95 6.40 5.41
CA PRO A 95 -12.44 6.18 4.04
C PRO A 95 -13.31 4.91 3.93
N ARG A 96 -14.39 5.01 3.17
CA ARG A 96 -15.34 3.89 3.00
C ARG A 96 -14.88 2.86 1.98
N ASP A 97 -13.95 3.23 1.12
CA ASP A 97 -13.44 2.32 0.11
C ASP A 97 -12.88 1.05 0.78
N PRO A 98 -13.34 -0.14 0.38
CA PRO A 98 -12.90 -1.38 1.00
C PRO A 98 -11.38 -1.60 0.93
N ALA A 99 -10.75 -1.22 -0.18
CA ALA A 99 -9.30 -1.37 -0.32
C ALA A 99 -8.56 -0.49 0.70
N ASP A 100 -8.96 0.78 0.87
CA ASP A 100 -8.38 1.68 1.86
C ASP A 100 -8.52 1.14 3.27
N ARG A 101 -9.68 0.56 3.59
CA ARG A 101 -9.95 -0.05 4.90
C ARG A 101 -9.06 -1.27 5.15
N LEU A 102 -8.92 -2.12 4.16
CA LEU A 102 -8.05 -3.31 4.27
C LEU A 102 -6.57 -2.93 4.39
N ILE A 103 -6.13 -1.93 3.65
CA ILE A 103 -4.76 -1.43 3.77
C ILE A 103 -4.51 -0.82 5.16
N GLY A 104 -5.41 0.05 5.61
CA GLY A 104 -5.31 0.66 6.94
C GLY A 104 -5.36 -0.37 8.07
N ALA A 105 -6.27 -1.35 7.96
CA ALA A 105 -6.39 -2.43 8.94
C ALA A 105 -5.15 -3.31 8.98
N THR A 106 -4.54 -3.58 7.82
CA THR A 106 -3.28 -4.33 7.75
C THR A 106 -2.17 -3.59 8.49
N ALA A 107 -2.02 -2.30 8.24
CA ALA A 107 -1.03 -1.47 8.92
C ALA A 107 -1.24 -1.49 10.45
N ARG A 108 -2.49 -1.32 10.90
CA ARG A 108 -2.82 -1.30 12.33
C ARG A 108 -2.58 -2.66 12.98
N ALA A 109 -3.05 -3.74 12.38
CA ALA A 109 -2.91 -5.09 12.93
C ALA A 109 -1.44 -5.52 13.05
N GLU A 110 -0.64 -5.16 12.06
CA GLU A 110 0.78 -5.51 12.01
C GLU A 110 1.67 -4.50 12.78
N GLY A 111 1.10 -3.42 13.28
CA GLY A 111 1.85 -2.37 13.98
C GLY A 111 2.82 -1.61 13.07
N LEU A 112 2.46 -1.44 11.80
CA LEU A 112 3.31 -0.79 10.80
C LEU A 112 2.83 0.63 10.50
N ALA A 113 3.77 1.53 10.23
CA ALA A 113 3.44 2.83 9.66
C ALA A 113 3.07 2.66 8.18
N LEU A 114 2.07 3.40 7.73
CA LEU A 114 1.57 3.38 6.36
C LEU A 114 2.09 4.59 5.59
N VAL A 115 2.77 4.35 4.48
CA VAL A 115 3.16 5.41 3.56
C VAL A 115 1.96 5.69 2.66
N THR A 116 1.37 6.86 2.81
CA THR A 116 0.18 7.27 2.06
C THR A 116 0.10 8.78 1.92
N ARG A 117 -0.34 9.24 0.76
CA ARG A 117 -0.66 10.65 0.51
C ARG A 117 -2.11 10.99 0.90
N ASP A 118 -2.95 9.99 1.06
CA ASP A 118 -4.39 10.20 1.30
C ASP A 118 -4.63 11.01 2.56
N LYS A 119 -5.25 12.18 2.39
CA LYS A 119 -5.49 13.13 3.48
C LYS A 119 -6.45 12.58 4.54
N SER A 120 -7.46 11.82 4.12
CA SER A 120 -8.44 11.23 5.04
C SER A 120 -7.82 10.16 5.91
N ILE A 121 -6.94 9.33 5.35
CA ILE A 121 -6.20 8.33 6.11
C ILE A 121 -5.23 9.02 7.07
N ARG A 122 -4.51 10.04 6.58
CA ARG A 122 -3.53 10.79 7.38
C ARG A 122 -4.18 11.55 8.55
N ALA A 123 -5.42 11.96 8.41
CA ALA A 123 -6.18 12.62 9.46
C ALA A 123 -6.66 11.65 10.55
N SER A 124 -6.73 10.37 10.25
CA SER A 124 -7.17 9.35 11.20
C SER A 124 -6.08 9.03 12.23
N LYS A 125 -6.50 8.86 13.50
CA LYS A 125 -5.61 8.43 14.58
C LYS A 125 -5.47 6.90 14.64
N LEU A 126 -6.20 6.17 13.81
CA LEU A 126 -6.21 4.71 13.82
C LEU A 126 -4.95 4.10 13.24
N VAL A 127 -4.29 4.82 12.33
CA VAL A 127 -3.12 4.34 11.59
C VAL A 127 -2.02 5.40 11.66
N LYS A 128 -0.81 4.98 11.97
CA LYS A 128 0.36 5.85 11.82
C LYS A 128 0.67 6.01 10.34
N THR A 129 0.89 7.24 9.89
CA THR A 129 1.16 7.52 8.48
C THR A 129 2.47 8.28 8.30
N ILE A 130 3.05 8.11 7.11
CA ILE A 130 4.25 8.81 6.66
C ILE A 130 3.93 9.43 5.31
N TRP A 131 4.19 10.73 5.23
CA TRP A 131 4.14 11.42 3.95
C TRP A 131 4.91 12.74 3.97
#